data_7e70ef8ae502d5f042a23d5106e12bae
#
_entry.id   7e70ef8ae502d5f042a23d5106e12bae
#
_cell.length_a   1.000
_cell.length_b   1.000
_cell.length_c   1.000
_cell.angle_alpha   90.00
_cell.angle_beta   90.00
_cell.angle_gamma   90.00
#
_symmetry.space_group_name_H-M   'P 1'
#
loop_
_entity.id
_entity.type
_entity.pdbx_description
1 polymer ?
#
loop_
_entity_poly.entity_id
_entity_poly.type
_entity_poly.pdbx_seq_one_letter_code
_entity_poly.pdbx_strand_id
1 'polypeptide(L)'
;VTRPRNDNFLRALLKEPTDHTPLWLMRQAGRYLPEYCETRKRAGSFLQLCKNPAMACEVTLQPLARYDLDAAILFSDILTVPDAMGLGLYFTEGEGPKFERPLREEWAIRDLTVPDPYDHLRYVMDGVSEIRRALDNSVPLIGFSGSPYTLACYMVEGASSSDYRHVKTMMYDRPDLMHRILSVTADAVIAYLNAQIESGAQAVMIFDSWGGGLSAAAYQEFSLQYMRRIVAGLIKEKDGERIPSIVFTKGGGLWLESIADIGCDAIGLDWTIDIGEARRRVGDKVALQGNLDPNVLFASPDKIAAETKKVLDSYGSGDTGHVFNLGHGISQFTPPDHVTTLVNTVHEYSKTLRSKAK
;
A
#
# COMPACT_ATOMS: atom_id res chain seq x y z
N VAL A 1 20.60 11.76 -7.21
CA VAL A 1 20.20 10.42 -6.76
C VAL A 1 20.10 9.56 -8.00
N THR A 2 20.90 8.51 -8.06
CA THR A 2 20.87 7.55 -9.19
C THR A 2 19.69 6.60 -9.04
N ARG A 3 19.06 6.20 -10.17
CA ARG A 3 18.08 5.12 -10.20
C ARG A 3 18.61 3.88 -9.49
N PRO A 4 17.79 3.07 -8.83
CA PRO A 4 18.21 1.79 -8.26
C PRO A 4 18.86 0.88 -9.32
N ARG A 5 19.78 0.01 -8.90
CA ARG A 5 20.37 -1.00 -9.80
C ARG A 5 19.31 -1.91 -10.42
N ASN A 6 18.31 -2.29 -9.65
CA ASN A 6 17.07 -2.90 -10.17
C ASN A 6 15.96 -1.86 -10.13
N ASP A 7 15.64 -1.25 -11.24
CA ASP A 7 14.61 -0.24 -11.42
C ASP A 7 13.34 -0.77 -12.12
N ASN A 8 13.25 -2.08 -12.34
CA ASN A 8 12.11 -2.70 -13.05
C ASN A 8 10.75 -2.30 -12.47
N PHE A 9 10.65 -2.21 -11.14
CA PHE A 9 9.42 -1.78 -10.48
C PHE A 9 9.01 -0.35 -10.88
N LEU A 10 9.94 0.60 -10.84
CA LEU A 10 9.66 1.98 -11.24
C LEU A 10 9.32 2.09 -12.73
N ARG A 11 10.07 1.37 -13.57
CA ARG A 11 9.81 1.31 -15.02
C ARG A 11 8.42 0.76 -15.31
N ALA A 12 8.01 -0.32 -14.65
CA ALA A 12 6.68 -0.88 -14.83
C ALA A 12 5.58 0.12 -14.44
N LEU A 13 5.71 0.84 -13.33
CA LEU A 13 4.75 1.87 -12.91
C LEU A 13 4.63 3.02 -13.92
N LEU A 14 5.72 3.37 -14.58
CA LEU A 14 5.78 4.43 -15.59
C LEU A 14 5.47 3.91 -17.01
N LYS A 15 5.08 2.64 -17.14
CA LYS A 15 4.79 1.98 -18.42
C LYS A 15 5.99 1.95 -19.36
N GLU A 16 7.19 1.92 -18.81
CA GLU A 16 8.44 1.69 -19.54
C GLU A 16 8.70 0.17 -19.66
N PRO A 17 9.44 -0.28 -20.69
CA PRO A 17 9.80 -1.70 -20.83
C PRO A 17 10.62 -2.22 -19.64
N THR A 18 10.34 -3.46 -19.22
CA THR A 18 11.03 -4.15 -18.13
C THR A 18 11.61 -5.47 -18.59
N ASP A 19 12.66 -5.94 -17.90
CA ASP A 19 13.33 -7.19 -18.25
C ASP A 19 12.51 -8.43 -17.90
N HIS A 20 11.77 -8.33 -16.81
CA HIS A 20 10.79 -9.29 -16.33
C HIS A 20 9.65 -8.53 -15.64
N THR A 21 8.55 -9.21 -15.34
CA THR A 21 7.50 -8.60 -14.52
C THR A 21 8.02 -8.43 -13.10
N PRO A 22 8.19 -7.18 -12.61
CA PRO A 22 8.65 -6.97 -11.24
C PRO A 22 7.58 -7.36 -10.25
N LEU A 23 7.99 -7.80 -9.06
CA LEU A 23 7.06 -8.09 -7.96
C LEU A 23 7.58 -7.59 -6.62
N TRP A 24 6.62 -7.25 -5.78
CA TRP A 24 6.73 -7.12 -4.35
C TRP A 24 5.42 -7.65 -3.74
N LEU A 25 5.35 -7.83 -2.43
CA LEU A 25 4.18 -8.41 -1.79
C LEU A 25 3.67 -7.52 -0.67
N MET A 26 2.38 -7.23 -0.66
CA MET A 26 1.75 -6.54 0.48
C MET A 26 1.99 -7.34 1.76
N ARG A 27 2.51 -6.67 2.79
CA ARG A 27 2.94 -7.26 4.07
C ARG A 27 4.09 -8.25 3.92
N GLN A 28 4.99 -8.03 2.95
CA GLN A 28 6.17 -8.88 2.74
C GLN A 28 7.07 -8.99 3.98
N ALA A 29 7.20 -7.96 4.80
CA ALA A 29 7.70 -8.04 6.15
C ALA A 29 6.51 -8.32 7.09
N GLY A 30 6.43 -9.51 7.65
CA GLY A 30 5.28 -9.89 8.43
C GLY A 30 5.42 -11.20 9.19
N ARG A 31 4.41 -11.53 9.97
CA ARG A 31 4.38 -12.66 10.92
C ARG A 31 4.57 -14.04 10.30
N TYR A 32 4.49 -14.19 8.96
CA TYR A 32 4.82 -15.45 8.30
C TYR A 32 6.32 -15.74 8.28
N LEU A 33 7.17 -14.72 8.50
CA LEU A 33 8.63 -14.84 8.56
C LEU A 33 9.10 -15.07 9.99
N PRO A 34 9.86 -16.17 10.27
CA PRO A 34 10.42 -16.40 11.61
C PRO A 34 11.29 -15.25 12.11
N GLU A 35 12.15 -14.69 11.27
CA GLU A 35 13.02 -13.55 11.59
C GLU A 35 12.25 -12.30 11.97
N TYR A 36 11.10 -12.05 11.32
CA TYR A 36 10.21 -10.95 11.70
C TYR A 36 9.64 -11.17 13.12
N CYS A 37 9.16 -12.37 13.40
CA CYS A 37 8.61 -12.71 14.73
C CYS A 37 9.65 -12.51 15.84
N GLU A 38 10.90 -12.84 15.57
CA GLU A 38 12.01 -12.65 16.51
C GLU A 38 12.28 -11.16 16.78
N THR A 39 12.38 -10.35 15.72
CA THR A 39 12.55 -8.89 15.86
C THR A 39 11.36 -8.26 16.58
N ARG A 40 10.14 -8.69 16.25
CA ARG A 40 8.92 -8.25 16.92
C ARG A 40 8.92 -8.54 18.42
N LYS A 41 9.40 -9.72 18.81
CA LYS A 41 9.54 -10.12 20.22
C LYS A 41 10.56 -9.25 20.94
N ARG A 42 11.71 -8.97 20.32
CA ARG A 42 12.73 -8.07 20.88
C ARG A 42 12.22 -6.64 21.08
N ALA A 43 11.38 -6.16 20.16
CA ALA A 43 10.78 -4.83 20.25
C ALA A 43 9.79 -4.68 21.39
N GLY A 44 9.17 -5.78 21.85
CA GLY A 44 8.20 -5.82 22.93
C GLY A 44 6.75 -5.66 22.47
N SER A 45 6.46 -4.72 21.58
CA SER A 45 5.12 -4.54 21.01
C SER A 45 5.19 -4.12 19.54
N PHE A 46 4.04 -4.18 18.85
CA PHE A 46 3.95 -3.73 17.46
C PHE A 46 4.23 -2.22 17.33
N LEU A 47 3.69 -1.40 18.23
CA LEU A 47 3.96 0.04 18.23
C LEU A 47 5.41 0.36 18.52
N GLN A 48 6.04 -0.35 19.45
CA GLN A 48 7.46 -0.17 19.72
C GLN A 48 8.33 -0.55 18.52
N LEU A 49 7.94 -1.59 17.77
CA LEU A 49 8.59 -1.94 16.51
C LEU A 49 8.44 -0.83 15.47
N CYS A 50 7.22 -0.36 15.23
CA CYS A 50 6.96 0.72 14.28
C CYS A 50 7.66 2.04 14.65
N LYS A 51 7.76 2.35 15.93
CA LYS A 51 8.34 3.60 16.44
C LYS A 51 9.86 3.55 16.63
N ASN A 52 10.49 2.43 16.31
CA ASN A 52 11.95 2.28 16.35
C ASN A 52 12.51 2.23 14.93
N PRO A 53 13.17 3.30 14.44
CA PRO A 53 13.68 3.35 13.06
C PRO A 53 14.62 2.21 12.71
N ALA A 54 15.54 1.84 13.61
CA ALA A 54 16.50 0.75 13.37
C ALA A 54 15.81 -0.61 13.23
N MET A 55 14.84 -0.91 14.08
CA MET A 55 14.07 -2.16 14.00
C MET A 55 13.11 -2.18 12.81
N ALA A 56 12.48 -1.05 12.48
CA ALA A 56 11.66 -0.92 11.27
C ALA A 56 12.52 -1.15 10.02
N CYS A 57 13.73 -0.64 9.98
CA CYS A 57 14.70 -0.92 8.93
C CYS A 57 15.06 -2.41 8.87
N GLU A 58 15.39 -3.02 9.99
CA GLU A 58 15.72 -4.46 10.06
C GLU A 58 14.62 -5.31 9.44
N VAL A 59 13.36 -5.14 9.84
CA VAL A 59 12.26 -5.95 9.31
C VAL A 59 11.93 -5.64 7.86
N THR A 60 12.12 -4.41 7.40
CA THR A 60 11.95 -4.04 6.00
C THR A 60 12.92 -4.80 5.10
N LEU A 61 14.15 -5.02 5.54
CA LEU A 61 15.19 -5.69 4.76
C LEU A 61 15.09 -7.23 4.80
N GLN A 62 14.45 -7.80 5.81
CA GLN A 62 14.36 -9.26 5.97
C GLN A 62 13.78 -9.99 4.75
N PRO A 63 12.63 -9.58 4.16
CA PRO A 63 12.12 -10.24 2.96
C PRO A 63 13.04 -10.11 1.75
N LEU A 64 13.79 -9.01 1.63
CA LEU A 64 14.75 -8.82 0.54
C LEU A 64 16.00 -9.70 0.69
N ALA A 65 16.38 -10.05 1.91
CA ALA A 65 17.45 -11.01 2.15
C ALA A 65 17.03 -12.45 1.83
N ARG A 66 15.73 -12.75 1.94
CA ARG A 66 15.18 -14.09 1.71
C ARG A 66 14.73 -14.32 0.28
N TYR A 67 14.18 -13.31 -0.38
CA TYR A 67 13.57 -13.41 -1.71
C TYR A 67 14.15 -12.35 -2.66
N ASP A 68 14.20 -12.68 -3.93
CA ASP A 68 14.58 -11.75 -4.99
C ASP A 68 13.41 -10.83 -5.37
N LEU A 69 13.06 -9.92 -4.47
CA LEU A 69 11.99 -8.96 -4.66
C LEU A 69 12.49 -7.69 -5.39
N ASP A 70 11.62 -7.08 -6.16
CA ASP A 70 11.96 -5.92 -7.00
C ASP A 70 11.69 -4.57 -6.34
N ALA A 71 11.16 -4.57 -5.12
CA ALA A 71 10.96 -3.36 -4.32
C ALA A 71 10.94 -3.67 -2.82
N ALA A 72 11.38 -2.70 -2.03
CA ALA A 72 11.16 -2.63 -0.60
C ALA A 72 9.94 -1.75 -0.31
N ILE A 73 9.20 -2.05 0.75
CA ILE A 73 8.17 -1.16 1.28
C ILE A 73 8.48 -0.82 2.73
N LEU A 74 8.34 0.44 3.07
CA LEU A 74 8.45 0.95 4.42
C LEU A 74 7.64 0.08 5.40
N PHE A 75 8.27 -0.40 6.47
CA PHE A 75 7.53 -1.03 7.56
C PHE A 75 6.95 0.04 8.47
N SER A 76 5.63 0.15 8.47
CA SER A 76 4.86 1.07 9.30
C SER A 76 3.39 0.60 9.37
N ASP A 77 2.53 1.39 9.98
CA ASP A 77 1.08 1.18 10.04
C ASP A 77 0.34 2.39 9.48
N ILE A 78 -0.80 2.18 8.85
CA ILE A 78 -1.62 3.28 8.33
C ILE A 78 -2.17 4.18 9.44
N LEU A 79 -2.31 3.66 10.66
CA LEU A 79 -2.89 4.38 11.81
C LEU A 79 -1.90 5.31 12.52
N THR A 80 -0.66 5.39 12.04
CA THR A 80 0.31 6.37 12.52
C THR A 80 -0.16 7.81 12.30
N VAL A 81 -0.86 8.09 11.20
CA VAL A 81 -1.41 9.42 10.92
C VAL A 81 -2.50 9.81 11.92
N PRO A 82 -3.55 9.01 12.16
CA PRO A 82 -4.51 9.31 13.23
C PRO A 82 -3.89 9.40 14.63
N ASP A 83 -2.88 8.60 14.93
CA ASP A 83 -2.14 8.71 16.19
C ASP A 83 -1.46 10.08 16.33
N ALA A 84 -0.78 10.53 15.28
CA ALA A 84 -0.17 11.86 15.21
C ALA A 84 -1.22 12.99 15.29
N MET A 85 -2.45 12.75 14.85
CA MET A 85 -3.57 13.68 14.99
C MET A 85 -4.14 13.75 16.41
N GLY A 86 -3.61 12.97 17.35
CA GLY A 86 -3.96 13.02 18.77
C GLY A 86 -5.02 12.04 19.22
N LEU A 87 -5.37 11.02 18.42
CA LEU A 87 -6.43 10.06 18.79
C LEU A 87 -5.98 9.01 19.82
N GLY A 88 -4.67 8.83 20.05
CA GLY A 88 -4.16 7.89 21.04
C GLY A 88 -4.29 6.44 20.62
N LEU A 89 -3.44 5.99 19.68
CA LEU A 89 -3.41 4.62 19.18
C LEU A 89 -2.83 3.67 20.22
N TYR A 90 -3.52 2.55 20.45
CA TYR A 90 -3.01 1.42 21.22
C TYR A 90 -3.49 0.09 20.65
N PHE A 91 -2.82 -0.99 21.01
CA PHE A 91 -3.18 -2.33 20.59
C PHE A 91 -3.52 -3.18 21.81
N THR A 92 -4.64 -3.90 21.73
CA THR A 92 -5.02 -4.93 22.70
C THR A 92 -4.73 -6.30 22.12
N GLU A 93 -4.25 -7.20 22.97
CA GLU A 93 -3.90 -8.56 22.57
C GLU A 93 -5.14 -9.28 22.01
N GLY A 94 -5.04 -9.76 20.77
CA GLY A 94 -6.13 -10.48 20.08
C GLY A 94 -7.24 -9.62 19.48
N GLU A 95 -7.30 -8.30 19.79
CA GLU A 95 -8.40 -7.43 19.33
C GLU A 95 -7.97 -6.39 18.27
N GLY A 96 -6.67 -6.24 18.02
CA GLY A 96 -6.15 -5.29 17.05
C GLY A 96 -6.05 -3.84 17.52
N PRO A 97 -6.00 -2.89 16.58
CA PRO A 97 -5.80 -1.48 16.91
C PRO A 97 -7.06 -0.83 17.50
N LYS A 98 -6.82 0.07 18.47
CA LYS A 98 -7.87 0.89 19.11
C LYS A 98 -7.37 2.31 19.29
N PHE A 99 -8.32 3.26 19.38
CA PHE A 99 -8.08 4.65 19.72
C PHE A 99 -8.72 5.02 21.06
N GLU A 100 -7.98 5.74 21.88
CA GLU A 100 -8.46 6.25 23.16
C GLU A 100 -9.55 7.32 22.95
N ARG A 101 -9.45 8.10 21.87
CA ARG A 101 -10.32 9.25 21.56
C ARG A 101 -10.92 9.13 20.16
N PRO A 102 -11.91 8.21 19.95
CA PRO A 102 -12.61 8.14 18.67
C PRO A 102 -13.31 9.45 18.32
N LEU A 103 -13.39 9.80 17.04
CA LEU A 103 -14.01 11.03 16.56
C LEU A 103 -15.53 10.86 16.42
N ARG A 104 -16.28 11.17 17.46
CA ARG A 104 -17.76 11.13 17.47
C ARG A 104 -18.39 12.44 17.85
N GLU A 105 -17.68 13.24 18.64
CA GLU A 105 -18.17 14.53 19.13
C GLU A 105 -17.81 15.66 18.15
N GLU A 106 -18.78 16.52 17.85
CA GLU A 106 -18.60 17.61 16.88
C GLU A 106 -17.43 18.52 17.24
N TRP A 107 -17.26 18.87 18.51
CA TRP A 107 -16.17 19.72 18.96
C TRP A 107 -14.80 19.10 18.67
N ALA A 108 -14.65 17.79 18.90
CA ALA A 108 -13.40 17.08 18.63
C ALA A 108 -13.08 17.03 17.12
N ILE A 109 -14.10 16.88 16.29
CA ILE A 109 -13.96 16.88 14.83
C ILE A 109 -13.58 18.28 14.33
N ARG A 110 -14.19 19.32 14.87
CA ARG A 110 -13.88 20.72 14.48
C ARG A 110 -12.48 21.14 14.90
N ASP A 111 -11.95 20.60 16.00
CA ASP A 111 -10.63 20.86 16.52
C ASP A 111 -9.50 20.07 15.83
N LEU A 112 -9.81 19.14 14.91
CA LEU A 112 -8.82 18.39 14.16
C LEU A 112 -7.87 19.33 13.40
N THR A 113 -6.57 19.04 13.49
CA THR A 113 -5.52 19.77 12.79
C THR A 113 -4.59 18.80 12.07
N VAL A 114 -3.88 19.32 11.09
CA VAL A 114 -2.86 18.56 10.35
C VAL A 114 -1.59 18.48 11.22
N PRO A 115 -1.10 17.28 11.56
CA PRO A 115 0.14 17.14 12.31
C PRO A 115 1.33 17.47 11.42
N ASP A 116 2.39 18.07 12.02
CA ASP A 116 3.67 18.20 11.35
C ASP A 116 4.35 16.82 11.25
N PRO A 117 4.58 16.29 10.04
CA PRO A 117 5.19 14.97 9.88
C PRO A 117 6.65 14.90 10.38
N TYR A 118 7.35 16.02 10.45
CA TYR A 118 8.73 16.08 10.97
C TYR A 118 8.82 16.21 12.49
N ASP A 119 7.69 16.37 13.17
CA ASP A 119 7.58 16.33 14.61
C ASP A 119 6.93 15.02 15.07
N HIS A 120 5.62 14.91 14.88
CA HIS A 120 4.82 13.76 15.38
C HIS A 120 5.09 12.44 14.68
N LEU A 121 5.56 12.46 13.43
CA LEU A 121 5.86 11.29 12.60
C LEU A 121 7.35 11.18 12.25
N ARG A 122 8.20 11.87 12.99
CA ARG A 122 9.63 11.88 12.72
C ARG A 122 10.25 10.49 12.68
N TYR A 123 9.81 9.59 13.57
CA TYR A 123 10.28 8.21 13.59
C TYR A 123 10.04 7.48 12.25
N VAL A 124 8.98 7.81 11.53
CA VAL A 124 8.73 7.29 10.18
C VAL A 124 9.75 7.85 9.19
N MET A 125 10.00 9.15 9.22
CA MET A 125 10.95 9.81 8.30
C MET A 125 12.38 9.33 8.55
N ASP A 126 12.76 9.15 9.82
CA ASP A 126 14.04 8.57 10.20
C ASP A 126 14.16 7.12 9.70
N GLY A 127 13.08 6.33 9.83
CA GLY A 127 13.00 4.96 9.30
C GLY A 127 13.15 4.92 7.77
N VAL A 128 12.46 5.79 7.04
CA VAL A 128 12.59 5.90 5.56
C VAL A 128 14.03 6.20 5.18
N SER A 129 14.66 7.17 5.84
CA SER A 129 16.05 7.55 5.55
C SER A 129 17.04 6.43 5.86
N GLU A 130 16.83 5.70 6.95
CA GLU A 130 17.68 4.58 7.35
C GLU A 130 17.53 3.40 6.38
N ILE A 131 16.30 3.04 6.01
CA ILE A 131 16.03 1.99 5.01
C ILE A 131 16.66 2.37 3.67
N ARG A 132 16.49 3.61 3.22
CA ARG A 132 17.01 4.08 1.96
C ARG A 132 18.54 3.95 1.87
N ARG A 133 19.24 4.27 2.97
CA ARG A 133 20.69 4.05 3.10
C ARG A 133 21.06 2.58 3.09
N ALA A 134 20.35 1.77 3.88
CA ALA A 134 20.63 0.34 4.03
C ALA A 134 20.37 -0.45 2.75
N LEU A 135 19.44 -0.04 1.90
CA LEU A 135 19.20 -0.62 0.57
C LEU A 135 20.38 -0.45 -0.39
N ASP A 136 21.27 0.50 -0.12
CA ASP A 136 22.42 0.78 -0.97
C ASP A 136 22.06 0.84 -2.47
N ASN A 137 20.95 1.47 -2.77
CA ASN A 137 20.44 1.64 -4.13
C ASN A 137 20.20 0.31 -4.89
N SER A 138 19.94 -0.80 -4.20
CA SER A 138 19.67 -2.10 -4.80
C SER A 138 18.32 -2.15 -5.49
N VAL A 139 17.26 -1.82 -4.77
CA VAL A 139 15.86 -1.78 -5.21
C VAL A 139 15.19 -0.48 -4.75
N PRO A 140 14.07 -0.07 -5.39
CA PRO A 140 13.31 1.10 -4.94
C PRO A 140 12.66 0.89 -3.58
N LEU A 141 12.45 2.00 -2.85
CA LEU A 141 11.69 2.04 -1.61
C LEU A 141 10.31 2.66 -1.85
N ILE A 142 9.27 1.94 -1.44
CA ILE A 142 7.88 2.38 -1.47
C ILE A 142 7.51 2.99 -0.12
N GLY A 143 7.01 4.23 -0.12
CA GLY A 143 6.29 4.83 0.99
C GLY A 143 4.79 4.61 0.84
N PHE A 144 4.03 4.78 1.91
CA PHE A 144 2.59 4.56 1.84
C PHE A 144 1.82 5.31 2.93
N SER A 145 0.51 5.41 2.72
CA SER A 145 -0.48 5.84 3.70
C SER A 145 -1.81 5.14 3.45
N GLY A 146 -2.67 5.11 4.46
CA GLY A 146 -4.09 4.84 4.25
C GLY A 146 -4.77 5.97 3.49
N SER A 147 -5.88 5.67 2.80
CA SER A 147 -6.76 6.71 2.25
C SER A 147 -7.48 7.47 3.36
N PRO A 148 -7.94 8.69 3.10
CA PRO A 148 -8.72 9.44 4.09
C PRO A 148 -9.95 8.69 4.58
N TYR A 149 -10.71 8.04 3.70
CA TYR A 149 -11.88 7.26 4.09
C TYR A 149 -11.52 6.05 4.96
N THR A 150 -10.51 5.28 4.55
CA THR A 150 -10.04 4.12 5.34
C THR A 150 -9.56 4.56 6.72
N LEU A 151 -8.80 5.65 6.81
CA LEU A 151 -8.38 6.22 8.10
C LEU A 151 -9.57 6.71 8.92
N ALA A 152 -10.53 7.41 8.30
CA ALA A 152 -11.75 7.88 8.97
C ALA A 152 -12.58 6.71 9.53
N CYS A 153 -12.62 5.57 8.87
CA CYS A 153 -13.27 4.36 9.39
C CYS A 153 -12.75 4.02 10.80
N TYR A 154 -11.44 3.94 10.95
CA TYR A 154 -10.82 3.66 12.26
C TYR A 154 -10.94 4.82 13.25
N MET A 155 -10.82 6.06 12.75
CA MET A 155 -10.90 7.25 13.60
C MET A 155 -12.28 7.44 14.23
N VAL A 156 -13.34 7.14 13.51
CA VAL A 156 -14.73 7.28 13.97
C VAL A 156 -15.19 6.04 14.73
N GLU A 157 -14.91 4.83 14.22
CA GLU A 157 -15.26 3.59 14.94
C GLU A 157 -14.44 3.43 16.22
N GLY A 158 -13.20 3.89 16.23
CA GLY A 158 -12.27 3.74 17.35
C GLY A 158 -11.60 2.38 17.46
N ALA A 159 -11.96 1.45 16.59
CA ALA A 159 -11.42 0.09 16.50
C ALA A 159 -11.75 -0.52 15.13
N SER A 160 -11.34 -1.76 14.90
CA SER A 160 -11.85 -2.55 13.77
C SER A 160 -13.35 -2.77 13.91
N SER A 161 -14.08 -2.73 12.80
CA SER A 161 -15.53 -2.92 12.76
C SER A 161 -15.90 -3.88 11.63
N SER A 162 -17.02 -4.58 11.79
CA SER A 162 -17.58 -5.44 10.76
C SER A 162 -18.61 -4.71 9.87
N ASP A 163 -19.27 -3.69 10.39
CA ASP A 163 -20.36 -2.98 9.70
C ASP A 163 -20.10 -1.48 9.49
N TYR A 164 -19.12 -0.89 10.18
CA TYR A 164 -18.80 0.54 10.12
C TYR A 164 -20.01 1.45 10.37
N ARG A 165 -20.85 1.08 11.33
CA ARG A 165 -22.13 1.74 11.62
C ARG A 165 -21.94 3.21 11.97
N HIS A 166 -20.98 3.56 12.82
CA HIS A 166 -20.78 4.96 13.23
C HIS A 166 -20.30 5.84 12.08
N VAL A 167 -19.35 5.35 11.28
CA VAL A 167 -18.86 6.06 10.08
C VAL A 167 -20.00 6.29 9.10
N LYS A 168 -20.73 5.22 8.76
CA LYS A 168 -21.82 5.30 7.77
C LYS A 168 -22.97 6.16 8.24
N THR A 169 -23.33 6.11 9.53
CA THR A 169 -24.32 7.01 10.10
C THR A 169 -23.88 8.47 9.96
N MET A 170 -22.64 8.78 10.33
CA MET A 170 -22.11 10.15 10.20
C MET A 170 -22.11 10.63 8.75
N MET A 171 -21.74 9.76 7.80
CA MET A 171 -21.75 10.11 6.37
C MET A 171 -23.13 10.59 5.90
N TYR A 172 -24.19 9.96 6.35
CA TYR A 172 -25.55 10.25 5.90
C TYR A 172 -26.24 11.34 6.74
N ASP A 173 -26.06 11.33 8.06
CA ASP A 173 -26.74 12.27 8.96
C ASP A 173 -25.98 13.59 9.14
N ARG A 174 -24.64 13.54 9.13
CA ARG A 174 -23.78 14.70 9.32
C ARG A 174 -22.61 14.68 8.30
N PRO A 175 -22.94 14.76 7.00
CA PRO A 175 -21.92 14.79 5.95
C PRO A 175 -20.92 15.96 6.11
N ASP A 176 -21.33 17.06 6.70
CA ASP A 176 -20.48 18.20 7.04
C ASP A 176 -19.31 17.80 7.95
N LEU A 177 -19.58 17.00 8.98
CA LEU A 177 -18.58 16.50 9.91
C LEU A 177 -17.67 15.44 9.24
N MET A 178 -18.27 14.54 8.47
CA MET A 178 -17.49 13.55 7.73
C MET A 178 -16.53 14.23 6.74
N HIS A 179 -17.00 15.19 5.98
CA HIS A 179 -16.14 15.96 5.06
C HIS A 179 -15.05 16.74 5.80
N ARG A 180 -15.32 17.25 7.00
CA ARG A 180 -14.29 17.87 7.83
C ARG A 180 -13.18 16.87 8.20
N ILE A 181 -13.54 15.68 8.67
CA ILE A 181 -12.57 14.61 8.97
C ILE A 181 -11.74 14.26 7.73
N LEU A 182 -12.42 13.99 6.62
CA LEU A 182 -11.76 13.57 5.37
C LEU A 182 -10.85 14.66 4.79
N SER A 183 -11.28 15.93 4.88
CA SER A 183 -10.49 17.05 4.37
C SER A 183 -9.20 17.26 5.17
N VAL A 184 -9.28 17.27 6.51
CA VAL A 184 -8.08 17.39 7.37
C VAL A 184 -7.17 16.18 7.20
N THR A 185 -7.74 14.98 7.13
CA THR A 185 -6.98 13.75 6.93
C THR A 185 -6.30 13.73 5.57
N ALA A 186 -6.95 14.21 4.50
CA ALA A 186 -6.33 14.33 3.18
C ALA A 186 -5.12 15.27 3.21
N ASP A 187 -5.23 16.42 3.88
CA ASP A 187 -4.09 17.33 4.04
C ASP A 187 -2.96 16.70 4.86
N ALA A 188 -3.29 15.97 5.91
CA ALA A 188 -2.33 15.22 6.70
C ALA A 188 -1.61 14.15 5.86
N VAL A 189 -2.33 13.41 5.03
CA VAL A 189 -1.76 12.37 4.14
C VAL A 189 -0.85 12.98 3.07
N ILE A 190 -1.24 14.12 2.48
CA ILE A 190 -0.37 14.85 1.52
C ILE A 190 0.95 15.25 2.20
N ALA A 191 0.89 15.86 3.36
CA ALA A 191 2.08 16.26 4.11
C ALA A 191 2.94 15.04 4.48
N TYR A 192 2.31 13.97 4.92
CA TYR A 192 2.96 12.72 5.33
C TYR A 192 3.66 12.01 4.17
N LEU A 193 2.99 11.83 3.04
CA LEU A 193 3.58 11.18 1.87
C LEU A 193 4.68 12.04 1.24
N ASN A 194 4.51 13.35 1.18
CA ASN A 194 5.55 14.25 0.69
C ASN A 194 6.79 14.22 1.61
N ALA A 195 6.61 14.15 2.92
CA ALA A 195 7.72 13.97 3.86
C ALA A 195 8.44 12.62 3.67
N GLN A 196 7.72 11.55 3.36
CA GLN A 196 8.32 10.27 3.01
C GLN A 196 9.16 10.36 1.72
N ILE A 197 8.65 11.05 0.70
CA ILE A 197 9.39 11.30 -0.55
C ILE A 197 10.67 12.12 -0.27
N GLU A 198 10.55 13.19 0.49
CA GLU A 198 11.71 14.02 0.89
C GLU A 198 12.76 13.20 1.67
N SER A 199 12.31 12.25 2.48
CA SER A 199 13.18 11.37 3.27
C SER A 199 13.79 10.21 2.48
N GLY A 200 13.29 9.91 1.27
CA GLY A 200 13.91 8.93 0.39
C GLY A 200 13.00 7.91 -0.28
N ALA A 201 11.68 7.95 -0.07
CA ALA A 201 10.75 7.10 -0.81
C ALA A 201 10.78 7.44 -2.31
N GLN A 202 10.77 6.39 -3.15
CA GLN A 202 10.90 6.53 -4.61
C GLN A 202 9.61 6.24 -5.37
N ALA A 203 8.63 5.71 -4.67
CA ALA A 203 7.24 5.57 -5.07
C ALA A 203 6.37 5.67 -3.83
N VAL A 204 5.10 6.03 -3.98
CA VAL A 204 4.15 6.06 -2.87
C VAL A 204 2.86 5.35 -3.22
N MET A 205 2.23 4.75 -2.23
CA MET A 205 0.98 4.00 -2.38
C MET A 205 -0.06 4.46 -1.37
N ILE A 206 -1.31 4.59 -1.83
CA ILE A 206 -2.47 4.91 -1.02
C ILE A 206 -3.33 3.64 -0.91
N PHE A 207 -3.54 3.18 0.33
CA PHE A 207 -4.38 2.01 0.62
C PHE A 207 -5.78 2.43 1.03
N ASP A 208 -6.76 2.16 0.16
CA ASP A 208 -8.18 2.36 0.42
C ASP A 208 -8.86 1.01 0.66
N SER A 209 -8.53 0.37 1.79
CA SER A 209 -8.99 -0.98 2.12
C SER A 209 -10.50 -1.06 2.32
N TRP A 210 -11.17 0.03 2.72
CA TRP A 210 -12.59 0.04 3.06
C TRP A 210 -13.48 0.77 2.05
N GLY A 211 -12.91 1.47 1.08
CA GLY A 211 -13.66 2.19 0.05
C GLY A 211 -14.58 1.31 -0.78
N GLY A 212 -14.19 0.05 -1.01
CA GLY A 212 -15.02 -0.92 -1.76
C GLY A 212 -16.32 -1.33 -1.07
N GLY A 213 -16.50 -1.01 0.20
CA GLY A 213 -17.75 -1.22 0.94
C GLY A 213 -18.77 -0.08 0.81
N LEU A 214 -18.47 0.95 0.02
CA LEU A 214 -19.35 2.10 -0.22
C LEU A 214 -20.27 1.87 -1.41
N SER A 215 -21.42 2.56 -1.44
CA SER A 215 -22.21 2.68 -2.66
C SER A 215 -21.44 3.48 -3.71
N ALA A 216 -21.79 3.37 -4.98
CA ALA A 216 -21.08 4.06 -6.05
C ALA A 216 -20.99 5.58 -5.85
N ALA A 217 -22.11 6.22 -5.45
CA ALA A 217 -22.13 7.65 -5.18
C ALA A 217 -21.30 8.02 -3.94
N ALA A 218 -21.39 7.24 -2.86
CA ALA A 218 -20.62 7.46 -1.64
C ALA A 218 -19.13 7.24 -1.86
N TYR A 219 -18.74 6.29 -2.69
CA TYR A 219 -17.34 6.10 -3.06
C TYR A 219 -16.75 7.35 -3.74
N GLN A 220 -17.47 7.92 -4.71
CA GLN A 220 -17.04 9.16 -5.36
C GLN A 220 -16.90 10.32 -4.37
N GLU A 221 -17.91 10.49 -3.50
CA GLU A 221 -17.99 11.63 -2.58
C GLU A 221 -17.05 11.51 -1.37
N PHE A 222 -16.97 10.34 -0.74
CA PHE A 222 -16.27 10.18 0.54
C PHE A 222 -14.89 9.49 0.43
N SER A 223 -14.59 8.85 -0.68
CA SER A 223 -13.27 8.24 -0.89
C SER A 223 -12.52 8.83 -2.07
N LEU A 224 -13.00 8.66 -3.29
CA LEU A 224 -12.23 8.93 -4.51
C LEU A 224 -11.83 10.40 -4.65
N GLN A 225 -12.73 11.35 -4.37
CA GLN A 225 -12.40 12.78 -4.48
C GLN A 225 -11.24 13.20 -3.56
N TYR A 226 -11.12 12.58 -2.39
CA TYR A 226 -10.02 12.86 -1.46
C TYR A 226 -8.71 12.21 -1.90
N MET A 227 -8.77 11.01 -2.47
CA MET A 227 -7.59 10.40 -3.09
C MET A 227 -7.12 11.21 -4.30
N ARG A 228 -8.04 11.72 -5.13
CA ARG A 228 -7.72 12.65 -6.22
C ARG A 228 -6.97 13.88 -5.71
N ARG A 229 -7.45 14.48 -4.63
CA ARG A 229 -6.80 15.63 -3.98
C ARG A 229 -5.40 15.29 -3.49
N ILE A 230 -5.21 14.12 -2.89
CA ILE A 230 -3.88 13.66 -2.45
C ILE A 230 -2.95 13.54 -3.65
N VAL A 231 -3.34 12.79 -4.68
CA VAL A 231 -2.52 12.57 -5.88
C VAL A 231 -2.13 13.90 -6.54
N ALA A 232 -3.04 14.87 -6.58
CA ALA A 232 -2.75 16.21 -7.10
C ALA A 232 -1.72 16.97 -6.25
N GLY A 233 -1.68 16.74 -4.94
CA GLY A 233 -0.78 17.42 -4.00
C GLY A 233 0.57 16.71 -3.78
N LEU A 234 0.79 15.54 -4.38
CA LEU A 234 2.05 14.81 -4.22
C LEU A 234 3.20 15.43 -5.01
N ILE A 235 4.40 15.33 -4.46
CA ILE A 235 5.65 15.55 -5.19
C ILE A 235 5.76 14.47 -6.27
N LYS A 236 5.83 14.91 -7.53
CA LYS A 236 5.86 14.00 -8.70
C LYS A 236 7.25 13.79 -9.28
N GLU A 237 8.20 14.61 -8.86
CA GLU A 237 9.59 14.53 -9.28
C GLU A 237 10.51 14.98 -8.16
N LYS A 238 11.61 14.29 -7.98
CA LYS A 238 12.67 14.65 -7.04
C LYS A 238 14.02 14.27 -7.61
N ASP A 239 14.98 15.20 -7.56
CA ASP A 239 16.35 15.02 -8.06
C ASP A 239 16.41 14.55 -9.52
N GLY A 240 15.46 14.99 -10.35
CA GLY A 240 15.36 14.63 -11.77
C GLY A 240 14.69 13.28 -12.04
N GLU A 241 14.23 12.58 -11.02
CA GLU A 241 13.53 11.29 -11.16
C GLU A 241 12.03 11.43 -10.83
N ARG A 242 11.20 10.77 -11.65
CA ARG A 242 9.76 10.67 -11.40
C ARG A 242 9.50 9.86 -10.14
N ILE A 243 8.53 10.32 -9.33
CA ILE A 243 8.01 9.61 -8.14
C ILE A 243 6.59 9.13 -8.48
N PRO A 244 6.41 7.88 -8.91
CA PRO A 244 5.09 7.37 -9.25
C PRO A 244 4.22 7.14 -8.03
N SER A 245 2.91 7.28 -8.22
CA SER A 245 1.89 7.01 -7.22
C SER A 245 1.02 5.83 -7.61
N ILE A 246 0.67 5.00 -6.63
CA ILE A 246 -0.21 3.84 -6.76
C ILE A 246 -1.42 4.06 -5.88
N VAL A 247 -2.62 3.83 -6.41
CA VAL A 247 -3.87 3.86 -5.65
C VAL A 247 -4.49 2.47 -5.64
N PHE A 248 -4.85 2.00 -4.46
CA PHE A 248 -5.46 0.69 -4.26
C PHE A 248 -6.76 0.83 -3.49
N THR A 249 -7.88 0.43 -4.10
CA THR A 249 -9.17 0.24 -3.42
C THR A 249 -9.54 -1.24 -3.46
N LYS A 250 -9.64 -1.87 -2.29
CA LYS A 250 -10.14 -3.24 -2.20
C LYS A 250 -11.62 -3.27 -2.60
N GLY A 251 -11.95 -4.12 -3.57
CA GLY A 251 -13.29 -4.14 -4.17
C GLY A 251 -13.55 -3.03 -5.20
N GLY A 252 -12.52 -2.30 -5.62
CA GLY A 252 -12.64 -1.15 -6.53
C GLY A 252 -12.78 -1.49 -8.02
N GLY A 253 -12.85 -2.77 -8.38
CA GLY A 253 -12.92 -3.21 -9.77
C GLY A 253 -14.10 -2.64 -10.58
N LEU A 254 -15.19 -2.26 -9.91
CA LEU A 254 -16.33 -1.60 -10.55
C LEU A 254 -16.01 -0.17 -11.02
N TRP A 255 -15.03 0.50 -10.40
CA TRP A 255 -14.77 1.93 -10.58
C TRP A 255 -13.39 2.21 -11.20
N LEU A 256 -12.82 1.28 -11.94
CA LEU A 256 -11.45 1.39 -12.47
C LEU A 256 -11.26 2.64 -13.32
N GLU A 257 -12.22 2.97 -14.20
CA GLU A 257 -12.13 4.16 -15.05
C GLU A 257 -12.08 5.45 -14.21
N SER A 258 -12.91 5.53 -13.19
CA SER A 258 -12.92 6.68 -12.26
C SER A 258 -11.60 6.79 -11.49
N ILE A 259 -11.05 5.66 -11.05
CA ILE A 259 -9.74 5.64 -10.34
C ILE A 259 -8.61 6.02 -11.30
N ALA A 260 -8.64 5.53 -12.53
CA ALA A 260 -7.64 5.88 -13.55
C ALA A 260 -7.62 7.38 -13.88
N ASP A 261 -8.74 8.06 -13.71
CA ASP A 261 -8.88 9.49 -14.04
C ASP A 261 -8.43 10.45 -12.91
N ILE A 262 -7.97 9.96 -11.75
CA ILE A 262 -7.51 10.85 -10.68
C ILE A 262 -6.06 11.32 -10.82
N GLY A 263 -5.31 10.80 -11.79
CA GLY A 263 -3.93 11.20 -12.07
C GLY A 263 -2.86 10.34 -11.43
N CYS A 264 -3.20 9.18 -10.85
CA CYS A 264 -2.21 8.20 -10.38
C CYS A 264 -1.51 7.51 -11.55
N ASP A 265 -0.30 6.99 -11.31
CA ASP A 265 0.48 6.27 -12.31
C ASP A 265 0.07 4.79 -12.42
N ALA A 266 -0.41 4.21 -11.33
CA ALA A 266 -0.83 2.82 -11.28
C ALA A 266 -2.03 2.59 -10.37
N ILE A 267 -2.80 1.53 -10.67
CA ILE A 267 -3.89 1.03 -9.84
C ILE A 267 -3.52 -0.34 -9.30
N GLY A 268 -3.59 -0.50 -7.99
CA GLY A 268 -3.54 -1.81 -7.33
C GLY A 268 -4.89 -2.51 -7.40
N LEU A 269 -4.88 -3.78 -7.75
CA LEU A 269 -6.06 -4.62 -7.91
C LEU A 269 -6.10 -5.71 -6.85
N ASP A 270 -7.27 -5.95 -6.27
CA ASP A 270 -7.51 -7.19 -5.53
C ASP A 270 -7.85 -8.36 -6.50
N TRP A 271 -8.06 -9.55 -5.93
CA TRP A 271 -8.27 -10.76 -6.70
C TRP A 271 -9.69 -10.93 -7.28
N THR A 272 -10.61 -9.99 -7.00
CA THR A 272 -12.02 -10.09 -7.44
C THR A 272 -12.24 -9.66 -8.87
N ILE A 273 -11.24 -9.11 -9.53
CA ILE A 273 -11.25 -8.74 -10.94
C ILE A 273 -10.15 -9.50 -11.70
N ASP A 274 -10.43 -9.91 -12.92
CA ASP A 274 -9.41 -10.41 -13.84
C ASP A 274 -8.50 -9.27 -14.30
N ILE A 275 -7.18 -9.46 -14.18
CA ILE A 275 -6.22 -8.39 -14.52
C ILE A 275 -6.19 -8.07 -16.01
N GLY A 276 -6.48 -9.04 -16.87
CA GLY A 276 -6.61 -8.82 -18.33
C GLY A 276 -7.82 -7.96 -18.66
N GLU A 277 -8.93 -8.15 -17.94
CA GLU A 277 -10.10 -7.27 -18.05
C GLU A 277 -9.76 -5.84 -17.60
N ALA A 278 -9.10 -5.70 -16.47
CA ALA A 278 -8.64 -4.39 -16.01
C ALA A 278 -7.71 -3.72 -17.02
N ARG A 279 -6.80 -4.48 -17.64
CA ARG A 279 -5.91 -3.97 -18.70
C ARG A 279 -6.70 -3.46 -19.91
N ARG A 280 -7.73 -4.20 -20.35
CA ARG A 280 -8.59 -3.75 -21.48
C ARG A 280 -9.30 -2.44 -21.16
N ARG A 281 -9.74 -2.24 -19.90
CA ARG A 281 -10.49 -1.07 -19.49
C ARG A 281 -9.63 0.16 -19.28
N VAL A 282 -8.48 0.03 -18.65
CA VAL A 282 -7.68 1.19 -18.18
C VAL A 282 -6.18 1.07 -18.46
N GLY A 283 -5.71 0.00 -19.05
CA GLY A 283 -4.27 -0.24 -19.26
C GLY A 283 -3.59 0.74 -20.22
N ASP A 284 -4.33 1.46 -21.02
CA ASP A 284 -3.84 2.57 -21.84
C ASP A 284 -3.49 3.81 -21.00
N LYS A 285 -4.19 4.03 -19.88
CA LYS A 285 -4.03 5.18 -18.99
C LYS A 285 -3.05 4.95 -17.87
N VAL A 286 -3.10 3.79 -17.21
CA VAL A 286 -2.35 3.49 -15.99
C VAL A 286 -1.67 2.13 -16.05
N ALA A 287 -0.61 1.96 -15.27
CA ALA A 287 -0.06 0.64 -14.97
C ALA A 287 -0.97 -0.09 -13.97
N LEU A 288 -0.87 -1.42 -13.92
CA LEU A 288 -1.66 -2.27 -13.04
C LEU A 288 -0.76 -3.07 -12.11
N GLN A 289 -1.15 -3.13 -10.84
CA GLN A 289 -0.44 -3.89 -9.82
C GLN A 289 -1.34 -4.97 -9.24
N GLY A 290 -0.91 -6.19 -9.27
CA GLY A 290 -1.64 -7.32 -8.67
C GLY A 290 -1.57 -8.59 -9.50
N ASN A 291 -2.46 -9.59 -9.25
CA ASN A 291 -3.54 -9.58 -8.26
C ASN A 291 -3.90 -11.00 -7.81
N LEU A 292 -2.87 -11.79 -7.46
CA LEU A 292 -3.08 -13.16 -7.00
C LEU A 292 -3.85 -13.18 -5.67
N ASP A 293 -4.83 -14.08 -5.54
CA ASP A 293 -5.47 -14.35 -4.25
C ASP A 293 -4.40 -14.82 -3.24
N PRO A 294 -4.21 -14.12 -2.11
CA PRO A 294 -3.21 -14.50 -1.12
C PRO A 294 -3.37 -15.94 -0.59
N ASN A 295 -4.58 -16.47 -0.58
CA ASN A 295 -4.87 -17.82 -0.12
C ASN A 295 -4.36 -18.92 -1.06
N VAL A 296 -4.00 -18.59 -2.29
CA VAL A 296 -3.31 -19.52 -3.19
C VAL A 296 -1.98 -19.98 -2.58
N LEU A 297 -1.34 -19.16 -1.78
CA LEU A 297 -0.07 -19.49 -1.12
C LEU A 297 -0.17 -20.60 -0.06
N PHE A 298 -1.39 -21.02 0.32
CA PHE A 298 -1.59 -22.21 1.16
C PHE A 298 -1.56 -23.52 0.37
N ALA A 299 -1.69 -23.45 -0.95
CA ALA A 299 -1.74 -24.63 -1.82
C ALA A 299 -0.33 -25.24 -2.05
N SER A 300 -0.27 -26.33 -2.80
CA SER A 300 1.00 -26.94 -3.18
C SER A 300 1.83 -26.01 -4.08
N PRO A 301 3.16 -26.17 -4.11
CA PRO A 301 4.03 -25.39 -4.99
C PRO A 301 3.60 -25.44 -6.47
N ASP A 302 3.22 -26.60 -6.98
CA ASP A 302 2.75 -26.74 -8.37
C ASP A 302 1.49 -25.92 -8.62
N LYS A 303 0.57 -25.87 -7.66
CA LYS A 303 -0.66 -25.10 -7.76
C LYS A 303 -0.37 -23.59 -7.68
N ILE A 304 0.52 -23.19 -6.81
CA ILE A 304 0.98 -21.79 -6.71
C ILE A 304 1.57 -21.35 -8.05
N ALA A 305 2.45 -22.15 -8.64
CA ALA A 305 3.03 -21.85 -9.94
C ALA A 305 1.95 -21.76 -11.04
N ALA A 306 0.98 -22.68 -11.06
CA ALA A 306 -0.10 -22.67 -12.04
C ALA A 306 -0.98 -21.44 -11.93
N GLU A 307 -1.42 -21.05 -10.74
CA GLU A 307 -2.26 -19.87 -10.53
C GLU A 307 -1.49 -18.55 -10.80
N THR A 308 -0.21 -18.51 -10.46
CA THR A 308 0.65 -17.37 -10.79
C THR A 308 0.77 -17.16 -12.29
N LYS A 309 0.97 -18.24 -13.05
CA LYS A 309 1.04 -18.19 -14.52
C LYS A 309 -0.28 -17.70 -15.12
N LYS A 310 -1.43 -18.08 -14.57
CA LYS A 310 -2.74 -17.59 -15.03
C LYS A 310 -2.86 -16.07 -14.92
N VAL A 311 -2.38 -15.47 -13.84
CA VAL A 311 -2.38 -14.01 -13.68
C VAL A 311 -1.49 -13.36 -14.74
N LEU A 312 -0.28 -13.89 -14.94
CA LEU A 312 0.66 -13.39 -15.96
C LEU A 312 0.11 -13.55 -17.38
N ASP A 313 -0.50 -14.70 -17.69
CA ASP A 313 -1.12 -14.97 -18.99
C ASP A 313 -2.32 -14.04 -19.24
N SER A 314 -3.14 -13.81 -18.21
CA SER A 314 -4.29 -12.91 -18.31
C SER A 314 -3.88 -11.46 -18.59
N TYR A 315 -2.81 -10.98 -17.93
CA TYR A 315 -2.26 -9.67 -18.28
C TYR A 315 -1.72 -9.66 -19.71
N GLY A 316 -1.04 -10.72 -20.12
CA GLY A 316 -0.50 -10.91 -21.45
C GLY A 316 1.01 -10.66 -21.55
N SER A 317 1.54 -10.85 -22.76
CA SER A 317 2.98 -10.86 -23.05
C SER A 317 3.65 -9.48 -23.09
N GLY A 318 2.92 -8.40 -22.81
CA GLY A 318 3.48 -7.05 -22.78
C GLY A 318 4.59 -6.89 -21.74
N ASP A 319 5.62 -6.12 -22.10
CA ASP A 319 6.76 -5.84 -21.23
C ASP A 319 6.62 -4.54 -20.44
N THR A 320 5.44 -3.91 -20.47
CA THR A 320 5.16 -2.63 -19.83
C THR A 320 3.91 -2.70 -18.94
N GLY A 321 3.92 -1.93 -17.87
CA GLY A 321 2.72 -1.60 -17.10
C GLY A 321 2.17 -2.68 -16.17
N HIS A 322 2.91 -3.76 -15.89
CA HIS A 322 2.51 -4.77 -14.91
C HIS A 322 3.51 -4.86 -13.77
N VAL A 323 3.04 -4.66 -12.56
CA VAL A 323 3.71 -5.03 -11.31
C VAL A 323 2.94 -6.19 -10.69
N PHE A 324 3.58 -7.35 -10.55
CA PHE A 324 2.94 -8.48 -9.88
C PHE A 324 2.88 -8.26 -8.37
N ASN A 325 1.75 -8.56 -7.78
CA ASN A 325 1.55 -8.55 -6.33
C ASN A 325 0.41 -9.52 -5.98
N LEU A 326 0.23 -9.76 -4.69
CA LEU A 326 -1.01 -10.34 -4.18
C LEU A 326 -2.13 -9.30 -4.24
N GLY A 327 -3.36 -9.77 -4.31
CA GLY A 327 -4.54 -8.89 -4.29
C GLY A 327 -4.82 -8.25 -2.92
N HIS A 328 -4.13 -8.67 -1.88
CA HIS A 328 -4.07 -8.08 -0.54
C HIS A 328 -2.87 -8.63 0.23
N GLY A 329 -2.74 -8.26 1.52
CA GLY A 329 -1.62 -8.68 2.35
C GLY A 329 -1.49 -10.19 2.52
N ILE A 330 -0.25 -10.67 2.52
CA ILE A 330 0.09 -12.06 2.78
C ILE A 330 -0.39 -12.51 4.17
N SER A 331 -0.93 -13.73 4.26
CA SER A 331 -1.36 -14.29 5.53
C SER A 331 -0.17 -14.69 6.42
N GLN A 332 -0.32 -14.49 7.73
CA GLN A 332 0.66 -14.94 8.71
C GLN A 332 0.90 -16.46 8.72
N PHE A 333 -0.02 -17.24 8.15
CA PHE A 333 0.05 -18.71 8.09
C PHE A 333 0.70 -19.21 6.80
N THR A 334 1.15 -18.32 5.92
CA THR A 334 1.81 -18.70 4.67
C THR A 334 3.18 -19.33 4.96
N PRO A 335 3.47 -20.54 4.45
CA PRO A 335 4.81 -21.09 4.52
C PRO A 335 5.81 -20.22 3.75
N PRO A 336 6.94 -19.81 4.33
CA PRO A 336 7.94 -18.97 3.66
C PRO A 336 8.43 -19.54 2.32
N ASP A 337 8.61 -20.86 2.22
CA ASP A 337 9.06 -21.53 0.98
C ASP A 337 8.06 -21.42 -0.17
N HIS A 338 6.77 -21.25 0.13
CA HIS A 338 5.74 -21.02 -0.89
C HIS A 338 5.90 -19.67 -1.57
N VAL A 339 6.41 -18.68 -0.86
CA VAL A 339 6.76 -17.38 -1.43
C VAL A 339 7.96 -17.50 -2.38
N THR A 340 8.94 -18.34 -2.06
CA THR A 340 10.06 -18.64 -2.99
C THR A 340 9.53 -19.17 -4.32
N THR A 341 8.59 -20.11 -4.29
CA THR A 341 7.95 -20.64 -5.51
C THR A 341 7.26 -19.52 -6.31
N LEU A 342 6.53 -18.65 -5.63
CA LEU A 342 5.86 -17.51 -6.26
C LEU A 342 6.87 -16.59 -6.96
N VAL A 343 7.90 -16.15 -6.25
CA VAL A 343 8.91 -15.20 -6.77
C VAL A 343 9.62 -15.78 -7.99
N ASN A 344 10.08 -17.01 -7.90
CA ASN A 344 10.76 -17.69 -9.01
C ASN A 344 9.81 -17.84 -10.21
N THR A 345 8.57 -18.24 -10.00
CA THR A 345 7.60 -18.40 -11.08
C THR A 345 7.34 -17.08 -11.80
N VAL A 346 7.14 -15.99 -11.06
CA VAL A 346 6.90 -14.66 -11.68
C VAL A 346 8.07 -14.27 -12.56
N HIS A 347 9.30 -14.32 -12.05
CA HIS A 347 10.49 -13.91 -12.79
C HIS A 347 10.75 -14.78 -14.02
N GLU A 348 10.77 -16.08 -13.86
CA GLU A 348 11.11 -17.02 -14.95
C GLU A 348 10.04 -17.05 -16.03
N TYR A 349 8.79 -17.15 -15.62
CA TYR A 349 7.68 -17.26 -16.57
C TYR A 349 7.43 -15.97 -17.34
N SER A 350 7.54 -14.81 -16.70
CA SER A 350 7.40 -13.52 -17.40
C SER A 350 8.49 -13.31 -18.46
N LYS A 351 9.73 -13.74 -18.21
CA LYS A 351 10.80 -13.74 -19.22
C LYS A 351 10.45 -14.64 -20.40
N THR A 352 9.89 -15.82 -20.13
CA THR A 352 9.45 -16.77 -21.16
C THR A 352 8.32 -16.19 -22.02
N LEU A 353 7.33 -15.54 -21.40
CA LEU A 353 6.24 -14.88 -22.14
C LEU A 353 6.74 -13.81 -23.09
N ARG A 354 7.70 -12.99 -22.65
CA ARG A 354 8.28 -11.92 -23.47
C ARG A 354 9.12 -12.43 -24.62
N SER A 355 9.85 -13.53 -24.42
CA SER A 355 10.64 -14.13 -25.49
C SER A 355 9.80 -14.75 -26.61
N LYS A 356 8.55 -15.15 -26.32
CA LYS A 356 7.60 -15.67 -27.32
C LYS A 356 6.87 -14.57 -28.10
N ALA A 357 6.89 -13.35 -27.60
CA ALA A 357 6.23 -12.21 -28.23
C ALA A 357 7.14 -11.44 -29.21
N LYS A 358 8.43 -11.73 -29.20
CA LYS A 358 9.43 -11.25 -30.16
C LYS A 358 9.54 -12.20 -31.33
#